data_e92edacc2b14aea201112a5dab7cf636
#
_entry.id   e92edacc2b14aea201112a5dab7cf636
#
_cell.length_a   1.000
_cell.length_b   1.000
_cell.length_c   1.000
_cell.angle_alpha   90.00
_cell.angle_beta   90.00
_cell.angle_gamma   90.00
#
_symmetry.space_group_name_H-M   'P 1'
#
loop_
_entity.id
_entity.type
_entity.pdbx_description
1 polymer ?
#
loop_
_entity_poly.entity_id
_entity_poly.type
_entity_poly.pdbx_seq_one_letter_code
_entity_poly.pdbx_strand_id
1 'polypeptide(L)'
;MSEPETARPSKVRRRFLGGLVGLWAAGVPAKAQPQSAGTGEARLPEYACAQNHQSLKQSSYDRTGGNADRWPLAPGETKEVFNANGPGIISHIWFTIAAPSSYHLKEIVLRMYWDGNSKPSVETPVGDFFGLNLGQYNVYQSAFLNCSSIKALNCYFAMPFRKSARITVTNEGAQNVGAFYSNIDYQLVSSLPERSLYFHAQYRQATPNRAVTFSSADKELNPDGKENYVYMETKGSGHLMGVTLGVLQNAERWMGEGDEMVFVDDDSKPVITGTGSEDYFCGAWDFGGRDGAIPFAHLYNGAHLMASAERIGGRYCLYRWHSDNPITFRKSLKHTMEHGHANNRADCFYSVAYWYQSEPYADFPTLPPVAERTPIIKLS
;
A
#
# COMPACT_ATOMS: atom_id res chain seq x y z
N MET A 1 -11.65 -62.69 -3.31
CA MET A 1 -12.32 -62.98 -4.59
C MET A 1 -13.65 -62.30 -4.57
N SER A 2 -13.79 -61.20 -5.27
CA SER A 2 -14.99 -60.61 -5.92
C SER A 2 -14.60 -59.23 -6.40
N GLU A 3 -14.56 -59.10 -7.73
CA GLU A 3 -14.24 -57.83 -8.44
C GLU A 3 -15.33 -56.80 -8.31
N PRO A 4 -15.03 -55.50 -8.44
CA PRO A 4 -16.04 -54.45 -8.48
C PRO A 4 -16.57 -54.24 -9.91
N GLU A 5 -17.86 -54.10 -10.00
CA GLU A 5 -18.73 -53.92 -11.14
C GLU A 5 -18.51 -52.53 -11.77
N THR A 6 -18.26 -52.50 -13.09
CA THR A 6 -18.05 -51.28 -13.88
C THR A 6 -19.39 -50.70 -14.31
N ALA A 7 -19.70 -49.47 -13.87
CA ALA A 7 -20.84 -48.68 -14.33
C ALA A 7 -20.60 -48.07 -15.71
N ARG A 8 -21.51 -48.35 -16.67
CA ARG A 8 -21.53 -47.81 -18.04
C ARG A 8 -22.20 -46.41 -18.08
N PRO A 9 -21.76 -45.51 -18.92
CA PRO A 9 -22.40 -44.18 -19.05
C PRO A 9 -23.66 -44.27 -19.93
N SER A 10 -24.74 -43.61 -19.47
CA SER A 10 -26.03 -43.47 -20.16
C SER A 10 -25.94 -42.49 -21.33
N LYS A 11 -26.40 -42.92 -22.52
CA LYS A 11 -26.56 -42.10 -23.71
C LYS A 11 -27.83 -41.26 -23.63
N VAL A 12 -27.70 -39.94 -23.55
CA VAL A 12 -28.83 -39.00 -23.76
C VAL A 12 -29.04 -38.84 -25.25
N ARG A 13 -30.22 -39.28 -25.74
CA ARG A 13 -30.71 -39.07 -27.12
C ARG A 13 -31.20 -37.66 -27.27
N ARG A 14 -30.58 -36.90 -28.19
CA ARG A 14 -31.15 -35.65 -28.72
C ARG A 14 -32.22 -36.02 -29.75
N ARG A 15 -33.49 -35.61 -29.51
CA ARG A 15 -34.56 -35.61 -30.53
C ARG A 15 -34.45 -34.32 -31.35
N PHE A 16 -34.19 -34.49 -32.63
CA PHE A 16 -34.43 -33.47 -33.64
C PHE A 16 -35.94 -33.46 -33.99
N LEU A 17 -36.60 -32.31 -33.88
CA LEU A 17 -37.88 -32.07 -34.48
C LEU A 17 -37.66 -31.24 -35.74
N GLY A 18 -38.15 -31.79 -36.83
CA GLY A 18 -38.00 -31.22 -38.15
C GLY A 18 -39.06 -30.19 -38.52
N GLY A 19 -38.66 -29.35 -39.44
CA GLY A 19 -39.47 -28.92 -40.56
C GLY A 19 -40.37 -27.71 -40.35
N LEU A 20 -39.91 -26.56 -40.88
CA LEU A 20 -40.82 -25.58 -41.51
C LEU A 20 -40.11 -24.99 -42.72
N VAL A 21 -40.68 -25.26 -43.88
CA VAL A 21 -40.32 -24.71 -45.17
C VAL A 21 -40.78 -23.24 -45.19
N GLY A 22 -39.85 -22.30 -45.19
CA GLY A 22 -40.11 -20.86 -45.33
C GLY A 22 -39.63 -20.37 -46.70
N LEU A 23 -40.54 -19.76 -47.45
CA LEU A 23 -40.35 -19.18 -48.77
C LEU A 23 -39.13 -18.24 -48.84
N TRP A 24 -38.30 -18.46 -49.84
CA TRP A 24 -37.25 -17.53 -50.23
C TRP A 24 -37.88 -16.33 -50.96
N ALA A 25 -38.01 -15.19 -50.27
CA ALA A 25 -38.18 -13.91 -50.94
C ALA A 25 -36.77 -13.42 -51.30
N ALA A 26 -36.51 -13.28 -52.61
CA ALA A 26 -35.28 -12.69 -53.10
C ALA A 26 -35.22 -11.21 -52.70
N GLY A 27 -34.57 -10.94 -51.57
CA GLY A 27 -34.24 -9.59 -51.12
C GLY A 27 -33.11 -9.03 -51.97
N VAL A 28 -33.38 -7.94 -52.65
CA VAL A 28 -32.39 -7.10 -53.33
C VAL A 28 -31.32 -6.72 -52.31
N PRO A 29 -30.00 -6.90 -52.61
CA PRO A 29 -28.96 -6.50 -51.63
C PRO A 29 -29.06 -4.98 -51.42
N ALA A 30 -29.44 -4.58 -50.22
CA ALA A 30 -29.33 -3.20 -49.79
C ALA A 30 -27.86 -2.79 -49.93
N LYS A 31 -27.58 -1.84 -50.82
CA LYS A 31 -26.27 -1.20 -50.89
C LYS A 31 -25.96 -0.68 -49.48
N ALA A 32 -24.94 -1.24 -48.85
CA ALA A 32 -24.38 -0.70 -47.61
C ALA A 32 -24.02 0.76 -47.89
N GLN A 33 -24.74 1.68 -47.29
CA GLN A 33 -24.36 3.09 -47.29
C GLN A 33 -23.01 3.14 -46.56
N PRO A 34 -22.01 3.86 -47.09
CA PRO A 34 -20.78 4.09 -46.34
C PRO A 34 -21.19 4.80 -45.04
N GLN A 35 -20.94 4.17 -43.91
CA GLN A 35 -21.03 4.84 -42.60
C GLN A 35 -20.12 6.06 -42.71
N SER A 36 -20.69 7.26 -42.58
CA SER A 36 -19.91 8.48 -42.46
C SER A 36 -18.92 8.25 -41.32
N ALA A 37 -17.62 8.31 -41.63
CA ALA A 37 -16.59 8.33 -40.63
C ALA A 37 -16.97 9.44 -39.63
N GLY A 38 -17.21 9.08 -38.39
CA GLY A 38 -17.58 10.05 -37.37
C GLY A 38 -16.54 11.15 -37.33
N THR A 39 -16.98 12.40 -37.42
CA THR A 39 -16.15 13.61 -37.35
C THR A 39 -15.69 13.91 -35.93
N GLY A 40 -15.70 12.93 -35.03
CA GLY A 40 -15.17 13.07 -33.66
C GLY A 40 -13.65 12.99 -33.66
N GLU A 41 -12.98 13.88 -32.93
CA GLU A 41 -11.55 13.75 -32.64
C GLU A 41 -11.27 12.42 -31.96
N ALA A 42 -10.22 11.73 -32.40
CA ALA A 42 -9.77 10.51 -31.77
C ALA A 42 -9.30 10.83 -30.34
N ARG A 43 -9.79 10.10 -29.35
CA ARG A 43 -9.28 10.19 -27.98
C ARG A 43 -7.96 9.42 -27.90
N LEU A 44 -6.86 10.17 -27.76
CA LEU A 44 -5.54 9.59 -27.51
C LEU A 44 -5.30 9.47 -25.99
N PRO A 45 -4.55 8.45 -25.54
CA PRO A 45 -4.03 8.41 -24.18
C PRO A 45 -3.09 9.60 -23.95
N GLU A 46 -3.04 10.14 -22.72
CA GLU A 46 -2.20 11.30 -22.38
C GLU A 46 -0.74 11.13 -22.79
N TYR A 47 -0.16 9.94 -22.65
CA TYR A 47 1.24 9.69 -23.03
C TYR A 47 1.51 9.82 -24.55
N ALA A 48 0.47 9.81 -25.38
CA ALA A 48 0.55 9.98 -26.83
C ALA A 48 0.29 11.44 -27.26
N CYS A 49 0.06 12.34 -26.31
CA CYS A 49 -0.15 13.77 -26.54
C CYS A 49 1.13 14.56 -26.18
N ALA A 50 1.24 15.78 -26.72
CA ALA A 50 2.34 16.70 -26.35
C ALA A 50 2.27 17.03 -24.86
N GLN A 51 3.39 16.88 -24.15
CA GLN A 51 3.48 17.13 -22.71
C GLN A 51 3.95 18.56 -22.44
N ASN A 52 3.32 19.22 -21.46
CA ASN A 52 3.58 20.61 -21.08
C ASN A 52 4.36 20.72 -19.76
N HIS A 53 5.37 19.86 -19.59
CA HIS A 53 6.23 19.90 -18.40
C HIS A 53 7.70 19.68 -18.78
N GLN A 54 8.60 20.09 -17.89
CA GLN A 54 10.01 19.74 -17.98
C GLN A 54 10.26 18.49 -17.15
N SER A 55 10.67 17.39 -17.82
CA SER A 55 11.10 16.16 -17.14
C SER A 55 12.50 16.28 -16.60
N LEU A 56 12.70 15.97 -15.33
CA LEU A 56 13.96 16.08 -14.61
C LEU A 56 14.21 14.86 -13.73
N LYS A 57 15.47 14.68 -13.34
CA LYS A 57 15.89 13.64 -12.39
C LYS A 57 16.90 14.20 -11.39
N GLN A 58 16.75 13.85 -10.11
CA GLN A 58 17.83 13.94 -9.14
C GLN A 58 18.27 12.54 -8.73
N SER A 59 19.57 12.32 -8.65
CA SER A 59 20.10 11.01 -8.33
C SER A 59 21.43 11.09 -7.57
N SER A 60 21.86 9.97 -7.05
CA SER A 60 23.14 9.81 -6.37
C SER A 60 24.34 9.66 -7.32
N TYR A 61 24.20 10.01 -8.61
CA TYR A 61 25.25 9.84 -9.60
C TYR A 61 26.55 10.55 -9.22
N ASP A 62 27.68 9.99 -9.65
CA ASP A 62 29.00 10.56 -9.43
C ASP A 62 29.17 11.85 -10.25
N ARG A 63 29.25 12.99 -9.58
CA ARG A 63 29.39 14.32 -10.20
C ARG A 63 30.69 14.50 -10.95
N THR A 64 31.69 13.63 -10.75
CA THR A 64 32.97 13.66 -11.47
C THR A 64 32.91 12.98 -12.83
N GLY A 65 31.78 12.27 -13.13
CA GLY A 65 31.64 11.43 -14.32
C GLY A 65 32.25 10.03 -14.15
N GLY A 66 32.64 9.68 -12.91
CA GLY A 66 33.09 8.35 -12.53
C GLY A 66 31.93 7.39 -12.31
N ASN A 67 32.12 6.41 -11.43
CA ASN A 67 31.10 5.36 -11.10
C ASN A 67 30.89 5.19 -9.61
N ALA A 68 31.16 6.23 -8.80
CA ALA A 68 30.91 6.23 -7.37
C ALA A 68 29.48 6.74 -7.04
N ASP A 69 28.47 6.18 -7.70
CA ASP A 69 27.06 6.63 -7.76
C ASP A 69 26.28 6.44 -6.47
N ARG A 70 26.92 6.41 -5.32
CA ARG A 70 26.31 6.13 -4.03
C ARG A 70 26.69 7.16 -2.97
N TRP A 71 25.86 7.25 -1.95
CA TRP A 71 26.18 7.96 -0.71
C TRP A 71 26.36 6.97 0.44
N PRO A 72 27.46 7.01 1.19
CA PRO A 72 27.52 6.39 2.51
C PRO A 72 26.70 7.24 3.47
N LEU A 73 26.15 6.62 4.53
CA LEU A 73 25.45 7.30 5.62
C LEU A 73 25.99 6.81 6.96
N ALA A 74 26.67 7.70 7.70
CA ALA A 74 27.13 7.41 9.05
C ALA A 74 25.92 7.30 10.02
N PRO A 75 26.09 6.66 11.20
CA PRO A 75 25.10 6.70 12.27
C PRO A 75 24.74 8.15 12.64
N GLY A 76 23.45 8.45 12.70
CA GLY A 76 22.91 9.78 12.97
C GLY A 76 22.96 10.75 11.79
N GLU A 77 23.59 10.40 10.67
CA GLU A 77 23.66 11.27 9.50
C GLU A 77 22.32 11.37 8.79
N THR A 78 21.98 12.62 8.42
CA THR A 78 20.85 12.94 7.55
C THR A 78 21.36 13.41 6.20
N LYS A 79 20.94 12.74 5.14
CA LYS A 79 21.23 13.11 3.74
C LYS A 79 20.00 13.68 3.07
N GLU A 80 20.13 14.87 2.48
CA GLU A 80 19.15 15.38 1.54
C GLU A 80 19.35 14.65 0.19
N VAL A 81 18.33 13.91 -0.23
CA VAL A 81 18.37 13.10 -1.45
C VAL A 81 17.60 13.75 -2.60
N PHE A 82 16.77 14.75 -2.27
CA PHE A 82 16.01 15.55 -3.23
C PHE A 82 15.71 16.94 -2.67
N ASN A 83 15.86 17.94 -3.54
CA ASN A 83 15.45 19.32 -3.25
C ASN A 83 15.14 20.04 -4.57
N ALA A 84 13.93 20.55 -4.73
CA ALA A 84 13.52 21.28 -5.92
C ALA A 84 12.55 22.41 -5.58
N ASN A 85 12.72 23.53 -6.30
CA ASN A 85 11.69 24.58 -6.34
C ASN A 85 10.65 24.21 -7.39
N GLY A 86 9.39 24.55 -7.11
CA GLY A 86 8.24 24.23 -7.96
C GLY A 86 7.57 25.45 -8.60
N PRO A 87 6.37 25.26 -9.11
CA PRO A 87 5.54 24.09 -8.92
C PRO A 87 5.99 22.85 -9.68
N GLY A 88 5.75 21.68 -9.10
CA GLY A 88 6.19 20.42 -9.69
C GLY A 88 5.48 19.18 -9.14
N ILE A 89 5.85 18.02 -9.66
CA ILE A 89 5.31 16.72 -9.26
C ILE A 89 6.46 15.71 -9.24
N ILE A 90 6.71 15.07 -8.10
CA ILE A 90 7.56 13.87 -8.08
C ILE A 90 6.72 12.73 -8.62
N SER A 91 7.21 12.02 -9.63
CA SER A 91 6.47 10.98 -10.34
C SER A 91 6.98 9.56 -10.06
N HIS A 92 8.26 9.44 -9.67
CA HIS A 92 8.86 8.15 -9.36
C HIS A 92 10.02 8.30 -8.37
N ILE A 93 10.12 7.39 -7.43
CA ILE A 93 11.25 7.24 -6.51
C ILE A 93 11.78 5.81 -6.64
N TRP A 94 13.08 5.69 -6.88
CA TRP A 94 13.79 4.42 -6.82
C TRP A 94 14.94 4.50 -5.83
N PHE A 95 15.01 3.54 -4.92
CA PHE A 95 16.13 3.37 -3.99
C PHE A 95 16.65 1.94 -4.02
N THR A 96 17.97 1.80 -3.75
CA THR A 96 18.56 0.53 -3.33
C THR A 96 19.63 0.78 -2.30
N ILE A 97 19.79 -0.15 -1.34
CA ILE A 97 20.57 0.06 -0.13
C ILE A 97 21.46 -1.16 0.13
N ALA A 98 22.73 -0.91 0.43
CA ALA A 98 23.66 -1.89 0.94
C ALA A 98 24.16 -1.47 2.34
N ALA A 99 23.76 -2.21 3.34
CA ALA A 99 24.13 -1.98 4.74
C ALA A 99 24.44 -3.33 5.44
N PRO A 100 25.33 -3.36 6.42
CA PRO A 100 25.65 -4.58 7.17
C PRO A 100 24.55 -4.98 8.15
N SER A 101 23.76 -4.02 8.67
CA SER A 101 22.63 -4.30 9.54
C SER A 101 21.53 -5.05 8.81
N SER A 102 21.05 -6.15 9.39
CA SER A 102 19.88 -6.90 8.88
C SER A 102 18.59 -6.12 9.00
N TYR A 103 18.54 -5.07 9.83
CA TYR A 103 17.37 -4.23 10.07
C TYR A 103 17.48 -2.82 9.50
N HIS A 104 18.41 -2.57 8.57
CA HIS A 104 18.59 -1.24 7.97
C HIS A 104 17.29 -0.65 7.37
N LEU A 105 16.36 -1.50 6.92
CA LEU A 105 15.03 -1.08 6.45
C LEU A 105 14.15 -0.47 7.56
N LYS A 106 14.41 -0.79 8.82
CA LYS A 106 13.75 -0.22 10.01
C LYS A 106 14.57 0.93 10.64
N GLU A 107 15.86 0.98 10.35
CA GLU A 107 16.82 1.92 10.93
C GLU A 107 16.91 3.22 10.12
N ILE A 108 16.79 3.16 8.79
CA ILE A 108 16.84 4.33 7.92
C ILE A 108 15.45 4.95 7.86
N VAL A 109 15.34 6.24 8.18
CA VAL A 109 14.08 6.99 8.18
C VAL A 109 14.01 7.92 6.99
N LEU A 110 12.91 7.79 6.23
CA LEU A 110 12.55 8.65 5.11
C LEU A 110 11.62 9.76 5.60
N ARG A 111 11.95 11.01 5.24
CA ARG A 111 11.10 12.18 5.51
C ARG A 111 10.94 13.01 4.24
N MET A 112 9.71 13.50 4.01
CA MET A 112 9.40 14.38 2.89
C MET A 112 8.69 15.64 3.39
N TYR A 113 9.03 16.77 2.80
CA TYR A 113 8.56 18.09 3.20
C TYR A 113 8.08 18.87 1.98
N TRP A 114 6.91 19.49 2.08
CA TRP A 114 6.31 20.28 1.02
C TRP A 114 6.30 21.77 1.37
N ASP A 115 6.60 22.61 0.37
CA ASP A 115 6.40 24.05 0.37
C ASP A 115 7.08 24.81 1.52
N GLY A 116 8.26 24.32 1.94
CA GLY A 116 9.08 24.95 2.96
C GLY A 116 8.61 24.70 4.41
N ASN A 117 7.64 23.81 4.63
CA ASN A 117 7.25 23.42 5.98
C ASN A 117 8.38 22.68 6.71
N SER A 118 8.51 22.96 8.00
CA SER A 118 9.46 22.27 8.88
C SER A 118 8.95 20.92 9.36
N LYS A 119 7.62 20.72 9.41
CA LYS A 119 6.99 19.44 9.74
C LYS A 119 6.93 18.57 8.48
N PRO A 120 7.29 17.28 8.57
CA PRO A 120 7.21 16.38 7.44
C PRO A 120 5.76 15.98 7.12
N SER A 121 5.49 15.72 5.86
CA SER A 121 4.25 15.06 5.38
C SER A 121 4.43 13.55 5.22
N VAL A 122 5.67 13.10 5.21
CA VAL A 122 6.05 11.68 5.23
C VAL A 122 7.11 11.49 6.31
N GLU A 123 6.85 10.57 7.24
CA GLU A 123 7.84 10.12 8.22
C GLU A 123 7.65 8.63 8.48
N THR A 124 8.57 7.84 7.92
CA THR A 124 8.49 6.38 8.01
C THR A 124 9.89 5.75 7.99
N PRO A 125 10.11 4.57 8.60
CA PRO A 125 11.24 3.74 8.23
C PRO A 125 11.18 3.43 6.73
N VAL A 126 12.33 3.40 6.07
CA VAL A 126 12.38 3.28 4.60
C VAL A 126 11.73 1.99 4.10
N GLY A 127 11.92 0.87 4.79
CA GLY A 127 11.28 -0.40 4.41
C GLY A 127 9.77 -0.34 4.52
N ASP A 128 9.26 0.24 5.60
CA ASP A 128 7.82 0.38 5.83
C ASP A 128 7.16 1.26 4.76
N PHE A 129 7.83 2.35 4.32
CA PHE A 129 7.34 3.18 3.23
C PHE A 129 7.16 2.39 1.93
N PHE A 130 7.97 1.37 1.68
CA PHE A 130 7.86 0.51 0.52
C PHE A 130 7.11 -0.81 0.81
N GLY A 131 6.29 -0.88 1.85
CA GLY A 131 5.47 -2.05 2.18
C GLY A 131 6.24 -3.24 2.76
N LEU A 132 7.54 -3.09 3.06
CA LEU A 132 8.38 -4.11 3.68
C LEU A 132 8.35 -3.97 5.21
N ASN A 133 7.15 -3.98 5.77
CA ASN A 133 6.85 -3.59 7.15
C ASN A 133 7.54 -4.44 8.24
N LEU A 134 8.06 -5.61 7.89
CA LEU A 134 8.82 -6.47 8.81
C LEU A 134 10.33 -6.39 8.59
N GLY A 135 10.82 -5.38 7.85
CA GLY A 135 12.24 -5.12 7.66
C GLY A 135 12.98 -6.16 6.81
N GLN A 136 12.28 -6.95 6.01
CA GLN A 136 12.83 -7.96 5.12
C GLN A 136 12.51 -7.63 3.67
N TYR A 137 13.48 -7.81 2.77
CA TYR A 137 13.22 -7.71 1.36
C TYR A 137 12.46 -8.94 0.86
N ASN A 138 11.39 -8.70 0.12
CA ASN A 138 10.70 -9.71 -0.68
C ASN A 138 10.17 -9.04 -1.95
N VAL A 139 10.24 -9.77 -3.05
CA VAL A 139 9.80 -9.26 -4.35
C VAL A 139 8.28 -9.25 -4.40
N TYR A 140 7.72 -8.09 -4.74
CA TYR A 140 6.29 -7.94 -4.96
C TYR A 140 6.01 -6.78 -5.92
N GLN A 141 4.81 -6.72 -6.47
CA GLN A 141 4.36 -5.68 -7.38
C GLN A 141 2.97 -5.17 -6.98
N SER A 142 2.79 -3.86 -6.97
CA SER A 142 1.48 -3.22 -6.89
C SER A 142 1.41 -2.00 -7.81
N ALA A 143 0.27 -1.32 -7.86
CA ALA A 143 0.10 -0.11 -8.69
C ALA A 143 1.00 1.06 -8.25
N PHE A 144 1.29 1.19 -6.97
CA PHE A 144 1.98 2.35 -6.43
C PHE A 144 3.35 2.05 -5.80
N LEU A 145 3.52 0.86 -5.26
CA LEU A 145 4.77 0.43 -4.61
C LEU A 145 5.18 -0.93 -5.12
N ASN A 146 6.47 -1.15 -5.24
CA ASN A 146 7.02 -2.48 -5.47
C ASN A 146 8.43 -2.64 -4.92
N CYS A 147 8.83 -3.88 -4.72
CA CYS A 147 10.22 -4.27 -4.52
C CYS A 147 10.58 -5.27 -5.62
N SER A 148 11.43 -4.86 -6.56
CA SER A 148 11.88 -5.69 -7.67
C SER A 148 13.36 -6.05 -7.52
N SER A 149 13.82 -7.06 -8.26
CA SER A 149 15.23 -7.48 -8.26
C SER A 149 15.83 -7.57 -6.85
N ILE A 150 15.09 -8.17 -5.91
CA ILE A 150 15.49 -8.43 -4.51
C ILE A 150 15.54 -7.15 -3.64
N LYS A 151 16.14 -6.04 -4.09
CA LYS A 151 16.40 -4.84 -3.28
C LYS A 151 16.03 -3.52 -3.95
N ALA A 152 15.42 -3.54 -5.13
CA ALA A 152 15.02 -2.33 -5.82
C ALA A 152 13.65 -1.86 -5.30
N LEU A 153 13.63 -0.76 -4.58
CA LEU A 153 12.46 -0.14 -3.96
C LEU A 153 11.90 0.91 -4.91
N ASN A 154 10.63 0.80 -5.30
CA ASN A 154 9.99 1.72 -6.23
C ASN A 154 8.70 2.29 -5.67
N CYS A 155 8.48 3.60 -5.89
CA CYS A 155 7.25 4.29 -5.56
C CYS A 155 6.78 5.11 -6.76
N TYR A 156 5.50 4.96 -7.13
CA TYR A 156 4.83 5.63 -8.25
C TYR A 156 3.69 6.55 -7.79
N PHE A 157 3.57 6.83 -6.50
CA PHE A 157 2.66 7.86 -6.04
C PHE A 157 3.07 9.21 -6.61
N ALA A 158 2.14 9.91 -7.26
CA ALA A 158 2.37 11.29 -7.69
C ALA A 158 2.38 12.22 -6.47
N MET A 159 3.43 13.05 -6.33
CA MET A 159 3.60 13.93 -5.18
C MET A 159 3.69 15.39 -5.64
N PRO A 160 2.55 16.10 -5.75
CA PRO A 160 2.53 17.50 -6.14
C PRO A 160 3.11 18.40 -5.06
N PHE A 161 3.83 19.47 -5.47
CA PHE A 161 4.30 20.54 -4.60
C PHE A 161 4.17 21.89 -5.31
N ARG A 162 3.73 22.95 -4.58
CA ARG A 162 3.43 24.26 -5.20
C ARG A 162 4.62 25.21 -5.21
N LYS A 163 5.46 25.14 -4.16
CA LYS A 163 6.61 26.03 -3.99
C LYS A 163 7.92 25.28 -3.98
N SER A 164 8.00 24.20 -3.20
CA SER A 164 9.23 23.40 -3.09
C SER A 164 8.94 22.00 -2.53
N ALA A 165 9.84 21.07 -2.83
CA ALA A 165 9.85 19.73 -2.24
C ALA A 165 11.24 19.38 -1.76
N ARG A 166 11.34 18.76 -0.57
CA ARG A 166 12.59 18.28 0.01
C ARG A 166 12.40 16.88 0.56
N ILE A 167 13.34 15.98 0.23
CA ILE A 167 13.35 14.61 0.76
C ILE A 167 14.68 14.34 1.45
N THR A 168 14.61 13.77 2.64
CA THR A 168 15.77 13.36 3.42
C THR A 168 15.70 11.91 3.83
N VAL A 169 16.86 11.29 3.99
CA VAL A 169 17.03 9.99 4.64
C VAL A 169 17.99 10.13 5.82
N THR A 170 17.63 9.57 6.97
CA THR A 170 18.45 9.61 8.20
C THR A 170 18.81 8.18 8.59
N ASN A 171 20.09 7.90 8.78
CA ASN A 171 20.51 6.64 9.37
C ASN A 171 20.40 6.73 10.90
N GLU A 172 19.34 6.20 11.48
CA GLU A 172 19.15 6.13 12.95
C GLU A 172 19.73 4.84 13.54
N GLY A 173 20.31 3.96 12.71
CA GLY A 173 21.00 2.75 13.15
C GLY A 173 22.40 3.01 13.70
N ALA A 174 22.98 1.99 14.34
CA ALA A 174 24.29 2.07 14.94
C ALA A 174 25.46 1.77 13.97
N GLN A 175 25.17 1.33 12.75
CA GLN A 175 26.19 0.94 11.77
C GLN A 175 26.12 1.84 10.53
N ASN A 176 27.28 2.02 9.87
CA ASN A 176 27.33 2.76 8.61
C ASN A 176 26.52 2.04 7.53
N VAL A 177 25.72 2.79 6.78
CA VAL A 177 25.20 2.36 5.48
C VAL A 177 26.29 2.54 4.46
N GLY A 178 26.77 1.45 3.87
CA GLY A 178 27.87 1.47 2.92
C GLY A 178 27.50 2.10 1.58
N ALA A 179 26.26 1.94 1.14
CA ALA A 179 25.77 2.52 -0.11
C ALA A 179 24.26 2.75 -0.04
N PHE A 180 23.87 3.98 -0.34
CA PHE A 180 22.49 4.39 -0.62
C PHE A 180 22.47 4.96 -2.03
N TYR A 181 21.76 4.27 -2.93
CA TYR A 181 21.55 4.74 -4.30
C TYR A 181 20.14 5.31 -4.41
N SER A 182 20.01 6.43 -5.13
CA SER A 182 18.76 7.14 -5.31
C SER A 182 18.58 7.59 -6.75
N ASN A 183 17.39 7.41 -7.30
CA ASN A 183 16.90 8.04 -8.51
C ASN A 183 15.49 8.56 -8.26
N ILE A 184 15.28 9.86 -8.44
CA ILE A 184 13.97 10.51 -8.22
C ILE A 184 13.62 11.28 -9.48
N ASP A 185 12.60 10.81 -10.20
CA ASP A 185 12.07 11.46 -11.38
C ASP A 185 10.99 12.46 -10.97
N TYR A 186 11.04 13.66 -11.53
CA TYR A 186 10.06 14.71 -11.26
C TYR A 186 9.83 15.58 -12.49
N GLN A 187 8.74 16.33 -12.43
CA GLN A 187 8.31 17.25 -13.45
C GLN A 187 8.22 18.66 -12.86
N LEU A 188 8.73 19.68 -13.56
CA LEU A 188 8.39 21.06 -13.30
C LEU A 188 7.29 21.49 -14.28
N VAL A 189 6.29 22.18 -13.75
CA VAL A 189 5.10 22.65 -14.47
C VAL A 189 4.94 24.14 -14.28
N SER A 190 4.23 24.82 -15.17
CA SER A 190 3.91 26.25 -15.02
C SER A 190 2.93 26.50 -13.88
N SER A 191 2.00 25.56 -13.64
CA SER A 191 1.02 25.60 -12.57
C SER A 191 0.48 24.22 -12.27
N LEU A 192 0.00 24.02 -11.06
CA LEU A 192 -0.78 22.83 -10.66
C LEU A 192 -2.27 23.18 -10.68
N PRO A 193 -3.17 22.21 -10.97
CA PRO A 193 -4.59 22.38 -10.76
C PRO A 193 -4.88 22.86 -9.32
N GLU A 194 -5.83 23.77 -9.15
CA GLU A 194 -6.21 24.29 -7.83
C GLU A 194 -6.57 23.20 -6.82
N ARG A 195 -7.23 22.14 -7.31
CA ARG A 195 -7.63 20.95 -6.55
C ARG A 195 -6.49 19.98 -6.20
N SER A 196 -5.24 20.27 -6.58
CA SER A 196 -4.10 19.40 -6.25
C SER A 196 -3.88 19.34 -4.74
N LEU A 197 -3.74 18.14 -4.20
CA LEU A 197 -3.51 17.84 -2.80
C LEU A 197 -2.07 17.41 -2.58
N TYR A 198 -1.59 17.52 -1.32
CA TYR A 198 -0.26 17.05 -0.94
C TYR A 198 -0.29 15.61 -0.49
N PHE A 199 0.73 14.86 -0.90
CA PHE A 199 0.91 13.47 -0.50
C PHE A 199 1.41 13.35 0.93
N HIS A 200 0.87 12.38 1.67
CA HIS A 200 1.25 12.05 3.03
C HIS A 200 1.46 10.56 3.20
N ALA A 201 2.39 10.19 4.09
CA ALA A 201 2.55 8.82 4.56
C ALA A 201 3.04 8.80 6.00
N GLN A 202 2.37 8.03 6.86
CA GLN A 202 2.66 7.97 8.29
C GLN A 202 2.85 6.53 8.76
N TYR A 203 3.97 6.30 9.43
CA TYR A 203 4.25 5.06 10.15
C TYR A 203 3.54 5.01 11.50
N ARG A 204 2.99 3.85 11.82
CA ARG A 204 2.51 3.50 13.16
C ARG A 204 2.89 2.08 13.52
N GLN A 205 2.98 1.80 14.81
CA GLN A 205 3.18 0.46 15.35
C GLN A 205 2.45 0.26 16.66
N ALA A 206 2.14 -1.00 16.97
CA ALA A 206 1.83 -1.50 18.30
C ALA A 206 2.61 -2.80 18.50
N THR A 207 3.50 -2.84 19.50
CA THR A 207 4.51 -3.92 19.66
C THR A 207 4.63 -4.40 21.10
N PRO A 208 3.68 -5.20 21.61
CA PRO A 208 2.47 -5.72 20.93
C PRO A 208 1.26 -4.78 21.05
N ASN A 209 0.16 -5.12 20.35
CA ASN A 209 -1.17 -4.60 20.65
C ASN A 209 -1.60 -5.02 22.05
N ARG A 210 -2.48 -4.23 22.66
CA ARG A 210 -3.04 -4.53 23.96
C ARG A 210 -4.30 -5.37 23.82
N ALA A 211 -4.23 -6.67 24.08
CA ALA A 211 -5.39 -7.54 24.04
C ALA A 211 -6.45 -7.14 25.07
N VAL A 212 -7.72 -7.12 24.64
CA VAL A 212 -8.88 -6.99 25.51
C VAL A 212 -9.27 -8.39 26.02
N THR A 213 -9.49 -8.49 27.32
CA THR A 213 -9.92 -9.74 27.95
C THR A 213 -11.39 -9.64 28.32
N PHE A 214 -12.19 -10.60 27.87
CA PHE A 214 -13.60 -10.72 28.19
C PHE A 214 -13.81 -11.78 29.26
N SER A 215 -14.77 -11.56 30.16
CA SER A 215 -15.24 -12.63 31.07
C SER A 215 -16.13 -13.61 30.30
N SER A 216 -16.28 -14.83 30.78
CA SER A 216 -17.17 -15.83 30.17
C SER A 216 -18.66 -15.42 30.15
N ALA A 217 -19.03 -14.38 30.89
CA ALA A 217 -20.38 -13.82 30.92
C ALA A 217 -20.59 -12.66 29.97
N ASP A 218 -19.48 -12.05 29.46
CA ASP A 218 -19.54 -10.91 28.58
C ASP A 218 -19.66 -11.37 27.11
N LYS A 219 -20.37 -10.58 26.33
CA LYS A 219 -20.28 -10.69 24.86
C LYS A 219 -19.03 -9.99 24.38
N GLU A 220 -18.30 -10.65 23.51
CA GLU A 220 -17.14 -10.06 22.83
C GLU A 220 -17.64 -9.09 21.76
N LEU A 221 -17.85 -7.82 22.13
CA LEU A 221 -18.39 -6.77 21.28
C LEU A 221 -17.46 -5.56 21.27
N ASN A 222 -17.30 -4.96 20.09
CA ASN A 222 -16.53 -3.73 19.90
C ASN A 222 -17.27 -2.78 18.94
N PRO A 223 -18.39 -2.16 19.33
CA PRO A 223 -19.20 -1.34 18.42
C PRO A 223 -18.63 0.04 18.15
N ASP A 224 -17.64 0.50 18.92
CA ASP A 224 -17.09 1.85 18.87
C ASP A 224 -15.59 1.92 18.49
N GLY A 225 -14.95 0.78 18.28
CA GLY A 225 -13.55 0.70 17.86
C GLY A 225 -12.54 1.32 18.84
N LYS A 226 -12.89 1.45 20.14
CA LYS A 226 -12.12 2.22 21.12
C LYS A 226 -10.69 1.71 21.31
N GLU A 227 -10.48 0.42 21.34
CA GLU A 227 -9.17 -0.21 21.55
C GLU A 227 -8.52 -0.68 20.24
N ASN A 228 -9.08 -0.29 19.09
CA ASN A 228 -8.56 -0.67 17.78
C ASN A 228 -7.15 -0.11 17.54
N TYR A 229 -6.35 -0.87 16.81
CA TYR A 229 -5.13 -0.36 16.23
C TYR A 229 -5.42 0.77 15.24
N VAL A 230 -4.74 1.90 15.37
CA VAL A 230 -4.94 3.07 14.53
C VAL A 230 -3.95 3.07 13.37
N TYR A 231 -4.42 2.93 12.13
CA TYR A 231 -3.61 3.10 10.94
C TYR A 231 -3.25 4.56 10.70
N MET A 232 -4.25 5.43 10.78
CA MET A 232 -4.05 6.87 10.67
C MET A 232 -5.14 7.64 11.41
N GLU A 233 -4.77 8.84 11.79
CA GLU A 233 -5.69 9.86 12.29
C GLU A 233 -5.17 11.21 11.82
N THR A 234 -6.01 11.99 11.14
CA THR A 234 -5.64 13.31 10.62
C THR A 234 -6.81 14.28 10.68
N LYS A 235 -6.48 15.57 10.66
CA LYS A 235 -7.44 16.68 10.52
C LYS A 235 -7.15 17.43 9.23
N GLY A 236 -8.19 17.98 8.59
CA GLY A 236 -8.12 18.65 7.31
C GLY A 236 -9.10 18.05 6.31
N SER A 237 -8.85 18.22 5.02
CA SER A 237 -9.68 17.65 3.97
C SER A 237 -8.85 16.91 2.94
N GLY A 238 -9.35 15.74 2.50
CA GLY A 238 -8.61 14.90 1.58
C GLY A 238 -9.22 13.52 1.40
N HIS A 239 -8.35 12.55 1.13
CA HIS A 239 -8.77 11.15 0.99
C HIS A 239 -7.63 10.17 1.27
N LEU A 240 -7.97 9.04 1.90
CA LEU A 240 -7.08 7.91 2.09
C LEU A 240 -6.94 7.13 0.78
N MET A 241 -5.70 6.82 0.41
CA MET A 241 -5.36 5.99 -0.74
C MET A 241 -5.13 4.53 -0.39
N GLY A 242 -4.72 4.24 0.82
CA GLY A 242 -4.52 2.87 1.26
C GLY A 242 -3.56 2.72 2.42
N VAL A 243 -3.30 1.46 2.75
CA VAL A 243 -2.41 1.09 3.85
C VAL A 243 -1.52 -0.10 3.47
N THR A 244 -0.35 -0.17 4.11
CA THR A 244 0.45 -1.39 4.23
C THR A 244 0.48 -1.82 5.69
N LEU A 245 0.45 -3.14 5.94
CA LEU A 245 0.47 -3.72 7.29
C LEU A 245 1.45 -4.88 7.36
N GLY A 246 2.37 -4.83 8.31
CA GLY A 246 3.15 -5.99 8.76
C GLY A 246 2.56 -6.54 10.04
N VAL A 247 2.35 -7.85 10.10
CA VAL A 247 1.95 -8.55 11.31
C VAL A 247 3.03 -9.55 11.70
N LEU A 248 3.45 -9.50 12.97
CA LEU A 248 4.26 -10.53 13.60
C LEU A 248 3.44 -11.17 14.71
N GLN A 249 3.08 -12.44 14.51
CA GLN A 249 2.22 -13.16 15.46
C GLN A 249 2.97 -13.53 16.74
N ASN A 250 2.34 -13.23 17.86
CA ASN A 250 2.80 -13.61 19.21
C ASN A 250 2.01 -14.81 19.78
N ALA A 251 0.95 -15.22 19.11
CA ALA A 251 0.11 -16.33 19.54
C ALA A 251 -0.22 -17.29 18.37
N GLU A 252 -0.55 -18.53 18.68
CA GLU A 252 -1.06 -19.51 17.72
C GLU A 252 -2.44 -19.13 17.17
N ARG A 253 -2.84 -19.75 16.07
CA ARG A 253 -4.10 -19.60 15.33
C ARG A 253 -4.19 -18.32 14.53
N TRP A 254 -5.28 -18.17 13.78
CA TRP A 254 -5.54 -17.05 12.89
C TRP A 254 -5.57 -15.70 13.64
N MET A 255 -5.00 -14.69 13.02
CA MET A 255 -4.82 -13.36 13.62
C MET A 255 -5.84 -12.33 13.13
N GLY A 256 -6.59 -12.63 12.06
CA GLY A 256 -7.23 -11.64 11.21
C GLY A 256 -8.75 -11.53 11.34
N GLU A 257 -9.39 -12.00 12.42
CA GLU A 257 -10.83 -11.85 12.65
C GLU A 257 -11.27 -10.40 12.94
N GLY A 258 -10.32 -9.46 12.97
CA GLY A 258 -10.59 -8.09 13.35
C GLY A 258 -11.13 -7.25 12.20
N ASP A 259 -12.19 -6.47 12.47
CA ASP A 259 -12.84 -5.60 11.51
C ASP A 259 -12.10 -4.27 11.32
N GLU A 260 -12.07 -3.76 10.07
CA GLU A 260 -11.75 -2.36 9.86
C GLU A 260 -12.88 -1.46 10.35
N MET A 261 -12.53 -0.31 10.91
CA MET A 261 -13.50 0.74 11.26
C MET A 261 -12.97 2.11 10.86
N VAL A 262 -13.76 2.85 10.08
CA VAL A 262 -13.38 4.19 9.60
C VAL A 262 -14.37 5.22 10.14
N PHE A 263 -13.83 6.23 10.83
CA PHE A 263 -14.55 7.38 11.36
C PHE A 263 -14.23 8.60 10.50
N VAL A 264 -15.25 9.28 10.02
CA VAL A 264 -15.12 10.40 9.09
C VAL A 264 -15.77 11.65 9.70
N ASP A 265 -15.11 12.79 9.59
CA ASP A 265 -15.65 14.12 9.91
C ASP A 265 -16.22 14.25 11.33
N ASP A 266 -15.50 13.74 12.32
CA ASP A 266 -15.84 13.76 13.74
C ASP A 266 -17.03 12.85 14.13
N ASP A 267 -17.41 11.90 13.29
CA ASP A 267 -18.44 10.91 13.65
C ASP A 267 -18.00 10.06 14.84
N SER A 268 -18.91 9.89 15.79
CA SER A 268 -18.68 9.09 17.00
C SER A 268 -18.81 7.57 16.77
N LYS A 269 -19.32 7.18 15.60
CA LYS A 269 -19.44 5.79 15.17
C LYS A 269 -18.77 5.60 13.83
N PRO A 270 -18.25 4.41 13.53
CA PRO A 270 -17.67 4.15 12.23
C PRO A 270 -18.71 4.29 11.12
N VAL A 271 -18.37 4.97 10.03
CA VAL A 271 -19.18 5.06 8.81
C VAL A 271 -18.89 3.92 7.84
N ILE A 272 -17.74 3.26 8.01
CA ILE A 272 -17.35 2.05 7.28
C ILE A 272 -16.92 1.03 8.34
N THR A 273 -17.46 -0.18 8.25
CA THR A 273 -17.05 -1.32 9.07
C THR A 273 -16.89 -2.54 8.15
N GLY A 274 -15.77 -3.23 8.28
CA GLY A 274 -15.46 -4.45 7.55
C GLY A 274 -15.98 -5.72 8.19
N THR A 275 -15.41 -6.84 7.79
CA THR A 275 -15.80 -8.19 8.20
C THR A 275 -14.61 -9.09 8.58
N GLY A 276 -13.40 -8.55 8.55
CA GLY A 276 -12.17 -9.24 8.87
C GLY A 276 -10.95 -8.58 8.22
N SER A 277 -9.78 -8.80 8.77
CA SER A 277 -8.54 -8.21 8.24
C SER A 277 -8.19 -8.77 6.86
N GLU A 278 -8.34 -10.09 6.62
CA GLU A 278 -8.09 -10.65 5.29
C GLU A 278 -9.08 -10.12 4.26
N ASP A 279 -10.33 -9.91 4.63
CA ASP A 279 -11.37 -9.35 3.78
C ASP A 279 -11.04 -7.91 3.40
N TYR A 280 -10.59 -7.11 4.38
CA TYR A 280 -10.08 -5.77 4.12
C TYR A 280 -8.94 -5.79 3.08
N PHE A 281 -7.99 -6.70 3.19
CA PHE A 281 -6.90 -6.86 2.23
C PHE A 281 -7.29 -7.67 0.98
N CYS A 282 -8.61 -7.89 0.77
CA CYS A 282 -9.21 -8.59 -0.36
C CYS A 282 -8.72 -10.04 -0.51
N GLY A 283 -8.44 -10.68 0.61
CA GLY A 283 -8.27 -12.11 0.73
C GLY A 283 -9.57 -12.80 1.12
N ALA A 284 -9.48 -14.02 1.58
CA ALA A 284 -10.60 -14.77 2.13
C ALA A 284 -10.09 -16.00 2.88
N TRP A 285 -10.87 -16.48 3.87
CA TRP A 285 -10.64 -17.76 4.53
C TRP A 285 -9.21 -17.91 5.06
N ASP A 286 -8.78 -16.99 5.93
CA ASP A 286 -7.47 -16.98 6.59
C ASP A 286 -6.30 -16.99 5.57
N PHE A 287 -6.53 -16.45 4.35
CA PHE A 287 -5.62 -16.57 3.19
C PHE A 287 -5.29 -18.01 2.79
N GLY A 288 -6.13 -19.00 3.14
CA GLY A 288 -5.89 -20.43 2.91
C GLY A 288 -5.45 -21.18 4.16
N GLY A 289 -5.41 -20.53 5.31
CA GLY A 289 -5.12 -21.16 6.60
C GLY A 289 -3.66 -21.60 6.79
N ARG A 290 -3.43 -22.31 7.88
CA ARG A 290 -2.10 -22.67 8.42
C ARG A 290 -1.11 -23.27 7.40
N ASP A 291 -1.59 -24.15 6.55
CA ASP A 291 -0.76 -24.91 5.61
C ASP A 291 -1.11 -24.63 4.14
N GLY A 292 -2.11 -23.79 3.89
CA GLY A 292 -2.58 -23.43 2.56
C GLY A 292 -2.27 -22.02 2.12
N ALA A 293 -1.71 -21.18 3.00
CA ALA A 293 -1.44 -19.78 2.71
C ALA A 293 -0.39 -19.61 1.60
N ILE A 294 -0.77 -18.95 0.52
CA ILE A 294 0.09 -18.66 -0.63
C ILE A 294 0.21 -17.16 -0.81
N PRO A 295 1.43 -16.58 -0.73
CA PRO A 295 1.65 -15.16 -0.99
C PRO A 295 1.17 -14.75 -2.39
N PHE A 296 0.55 -13.58 -2.46
CA PHE A 296 0.07 -13.01 -3.71
C PHE A 296 0.25 -11.49 -3.73
N ALA A 297 0.34 -10.92 -4.93
CA ALA A 297 0.44 -9.48 -5.12
C ALA A 297 -0.30 -9.11 -6.41
N HIS A 298 -1.33 -8.27 -6.29
CA HIS A 298 -2.12 -7.71 -7.37
C HIS A 298 -1.97 -6.20 -7.43
N LEU A 299 -2.54 -5.53 -8.43
CA LEU A 299 -2.37 -4.08 -8.60
C LEU A 299 -2.83 -3.29 -7.36
N TYR A 300 -3.94 -3.68 -6.73
CA TYR A 300 -4.59 -2.89 -5.68
C TYR A 300 -4.62 -3.55 -4.31
N ASN A 301 -4.25 -4.82 -4.21
CA ASN A 301 -4.21 -5.56 -2.94
C ASN A 301 -3.21 -6.71 -2.99
N GLY A 302 -2.76 -7.14 -1.83
CA GLY A 302 -1.88 -8.30 -1.73
C GLY A 302 -1.49 -8.66 -0.30
N ALA A 303 -1.05 -9.90 -0.19
CA ALA A 303 -0.38 -10.48 0.96
C ALA A 303 0.96 -11.07 0.46
N HIS A 304 1.92 -10.17 0.20
CA HIS A 304 3.15 -10.52 -0.53
C HIS A 304 4.21 -11.24 0.32
N LEU A 305 4.03 -11.26 1.63
CA LEU A 305 4.76 -12.11 2.56
C LEU A 305 3.76 -12.82 3.45
N MET A 306 3.79 -14.13 3.46
CA MET A 306 3.11 -15.00 4.42
C MET A 306 4.05 -16.15 4.76
N ALA A 307 4.54 -16.17 5.98
CA ALA A 307 5.49 -17.18 6.46
C ALA A 307 5.05 -17.68 7.83
N SER A 308 5.07 -19.00 8.03
CA SER A 308 4.62 -19.64 9.27
C SER A 308 3.23 -19.18 9.70
N ALA A 309 2.28 -19.11 8.74
CA ALA A 309 0.92 -18.66 8.98
C ALA A 309 0.29 -19.35 10.19
N GLU A 310 -0.48 -18.61 10.98
CA GLU A 310 -1.20 -19.07 12.18
C GLU A 310 -0.34 -19.69 13.29
N ARG A 311 0.95 -19.42 13.29
CA ARG A 311 1.89 -19.90 14.31
C ARG A 311 2.54 -18.73 15.03
N ILE A 312 3.03 -18.96 16.24
CA ILE A 312 3.94 -18.02 16.92
C ILE A 312 5.12 -17.72 16.00
N GLY A 313 5.42 -16.45 15.78
CA GLY A 313 6.44 -15.99 14.83
C GLY A 313 5.94 -15.90 13.38
N GLY A 314 4.66 -16.17 13.13
CA GLY A 314 4.00 -15.99 11.84
C GLY A 314 4.16 -14.54 11.35
N ARG A 315 4.43 -14.38 10.05
CA ARG A 315 4.79 -13.10 9.43
C ARG A 315 3.92 -12.83 8.22
N TYR A 316 3.34 -11.65 8.18
CA TYR A 316 2.52 -11.19 7.05
C TYR A 316 2.95 -9.78 6.67
N CYS A 317 3.04 -9.51 5.37
CA CYS A 317 3.07 -8.15 4.82
C CYS A 317 1.94 -8.02 3.82
N LEU A 318 1.03 -7.09 4.11
CA LEU A 318 -0.24 -6.90 3.44
C LEU A 318 -0.32 -5.49 2.89
N TYR A 319 -1.08 -5.28 1.81
CA TYR A 319 -1.41 -3.93 1.34
C TYR A 319 -2.77 -3.89 0.67
N ARG A 320 -3.42 -2.72 0.76
CA ARG A 320 -4.62 -2.37 0.01
C ARG A 320 -4.59 -0.93 -0.46
N TRP A 321 -4.97 -0.72 -1.72
CA TRP A 321 -5.11 0.61 -2.34
C TRP A 321 -6.57 0.87 -2.69
N HIS A 322 -7.08 2.04 -2.30
CA HIS A 322 -8.43 2.53 -2.54
C HIS A 322 -8.49 3.46 -3.77
N SER A 323 -7.68 3.21 -4.81
CA SER A 323 -7.49 4.11 -5.94
C SER A 323 -8.75 4.34 -6.78
N ASP A 324 -9.64 3.35 -6.84
CA ASP A 324 -10.92 3.39 -7.53
C ASP A 324 -12.04 4.02 -6.68
N ASN A 325 -11.92 3.95 -5.36
CA ASN A 325 -12.86 4.51 -4.40
C ASN A 325 -12.14 5.04 -3.15
N PRO A 326 -11.37 6.13 -3.26
CA PRO A 326 -10.66 6.73 -2.12
C PRO A 326 -11.62 7.11 -0.99
N ILE A 327 -11.23 6.87 0.25
CA ILE A 327 -12.05 7.20 1.42
C ILE A 327 -11.90 8.69 1.72
N THR A 328 -12.91 9.48 1.38
CA THR A 328 -12.88 10.95 1.46
C THR A 328 -13.25 11.48 2.83
N PHE A 329 -12.68 12.63 3.20
CA PHE A 329 -13.00 13.39 4.42
C PHE A 329 -12.91 14.89 4.18
N ARG A 330 -13.64 15.67 4.98
CA ARG A 330 -13.68 17.13 4.88
C ARG A 330 -13.19 17.86 6.13
N LYS A 331 -13.11 17.15 7.27
CA LYS A 331 -12.64 17.69 8.56
C LYS A 331 -11.61 16.79 9.21
N SER A 332 -11.88 15.49 9.24
CA SER A 332 -11.02 14.50 9.88
C SER A 332 -11.26 13.11 9.35
N LEU A 333 -10.23 12.26 9.45
CA LEU A 333 -10.32 10.83 9.20
C LEU A 333 -9.56 10.08 10.29
N LYS A 334 -10.19 9.06 10.86
CA LYS A 334 -9.54 8.06 11.68
C LYS A 334 -9.84 6.68 11.11
N HIS A 335 -8.80 5.97 10.65
CA HIS A 335 -8.86 4.62 10.12
C HIS A 335 -8.23 3.65 11.10
N THR A 336 -8.96 2.62 11.47
CA THR A 336 -8.58 1.66 12.50
C THR A 336 -8.83 0.23 12.07
N MET A 337 -8.21 -0.71 12.78
CA MET A 337 -8.38 -2.15 12.61
C MET A 337 -8.42 -2.81 13.99
N GLU A 338 -9.34 -3.69 14.21
CA GLU A 338 -9.26 -4.62 15.34
C GLU A 338 -8.04 -5.54 15.19
N HIS A 339 -7.49 -5.99 16.30
CA HIS A 339 -6.43 -6.99 16.35
C HIS A 339 -6.95 -8.30 16.95
N GLY A 340 -7.46 -9.17 16.06
CA GLY A 340 -8.33 -10.28 16.37
C GLY A 340 -9.76 -9.82 16.67
N HIS A 341 -10.70 -10.73 16.86
CA HIS A 341 -12.08 -10.41 17.14
C HIS A 341 -12.21 -9.53 18.40
N ALA A 342 -12.87 -8.40 18.27
CA ALA A 342 -13.03 -7.41 19.35
C ALA A 342 -11.72 -7.10 20.11
N ASN A 343 -10.59 -7.06 19.41
CA ASN A 343 -9.26 -6.77 19.96
C ASN A 343 -8.71 -7.81 20.96
N ASN A 344 -9.06 -9.07 20.82
CA ASN A 344 -8.67 -10.12 21.77
C ASN A 344 -7.23 -10.66 21.59
N ARG A 345 -6.43 -10.11 20.65
CA ARG A 345 -5.06 -10.57 20.36
C ARG A 345 -4.01 -9.53 20.65
N ALA A 346 -2.80 -9.99 21.00
CA ALA A 346 -1.64 -9.17 21.32
C ALA A 346 -0.51 -9.34 20.28
N ASP A 347 -0.83 -9.47 19.00
CA ASP A 347 0.16 -9.53 17.93
C ASP A 347 0.82 -8.16 17.69
N CYS A 348 2.03 -8.14 17.13
CA CYS A 348 2.70 -6.89 16.76
C CYS A 348 2.27 -6.43 15.38
N PHE A 349 1.84 -5.17 15.28
CA PHE A 349 1.45 -4.50 14.05
C PHE A 349 2.41 -3.37 13.70
N TYR A 350 2.77 -3.26 12.42
CA TYR A 350 3.61 -2.21 11.83
C TYR A 350 2.95 -1.75 10.55
N SER A 351 2.59 -0.48 10.43
CA SER A 351 1.84 -0.03 9.27
C SER A 351 2.31 1.31 8.72
N VAL A 352 1.97 1.57 7.46
CA VAL A 352 2.00 2.91 6.86
C VAL A 352 0.66 3.15 6.18
N ALA A 353 0.05 4.28 6.50
CA ALA A 353 -1.10 4.80 5.77
C ALA A 353 -0.65 5.85 4.77
N TYR A 354 -1.26 5.87 3.57
CA TYR A 354 -0.95 6.79 2.48
C TYR A 354 -2.21 7.54 2.09
N TRP A 355 -2.12 8.89 2.05
CA TRP A 355 -3.27 9.72 1.75
C TRP A 355 -2.87 11.03 1.08
N TYR A 356 -3.85 11.74 0.57
CA TYR A 356 -3.71 13.11 0.09
C TYR A 356 -4.60 14.04 0.88
N GLN A 357 -4.09 15.23 1.23
CA GLN A 357 -4.89 16.28 1.87
C GLN A 357 -4.44 17.68 1.45
N SER A 358 -5.28 18.67 1.77
CA SER A 358 -5.09 20.08 1.38
C SER A 358 -3.92 20.75 2.09
N GLU A 359 -3.59 20.30 3.29
CA GLU A 359 -2.48 20.85 4.08
C GLU A 359 -1.16 20.21 3.64
N PRO A 360 -0.05 20.98 3.55
CA PRO A 360 1.25 20.48 3.16
C PRO A 360 2.01 19.76 4.27
N TYR A 361 1.39 19.54 5.42
CA TYR A 361 1.91 18.76 6.54
C TYR A 361 0.77 18.18 7.38
N ALA A 362 1.09 17.20 8.23
CA ALA A 362 0.20 16.71 9.28
C ALA A 362 0.98 16.57 10.60
N ASP A 363 0.25 16.58 11.72
CA ASP A 363 0.85 16.30 13.03
C ASP A 363 0.95 14.77 13.21
N PHE A 364 2.17 14.26 13.25
CA PHE A 364 2.45 12.86 13.46
C PHE A 364 2.74 12.57 14.93
N PRO A 365 2.36 11.39 15.46
CA PRO A 365 2.92 10.91 16.70
C PRO A 365 4.44 10.76 16.56
N THR A 366 5.16 10.87 17.67
CA THR A 366 6.61 10.68 17.69
C THR A 366 6.97 9.31 17.11
N LEU A 367 7.92 9.29 16.16
CA LEU A 367 8.42 8.05 15.61
C LEU A 367 9.10 7.23 16.73
N PRO A 368 8.72 5.97 16.96
CA PRO A 368 9.34 5.14 17.99
C PRO A 368 10.84 4.99 17.75
N PRO A 369 11.67 4.82 18.82
CA PRO A 369 13.09 4.58 18.67
C PRO A 369 13.39 3.28 17.92
N VAL A 370 14.55 3.17 17.28
CA VAL A 370 14.98 2.03 16.44
C VAL A 370 14.77 0.68 17.12
N ALA A 371 15.11 0.57 18.40
CA ALA A 371 14.99 -0.68 19.16
C ALA A 371 13.54 -1.19 19.25
N GLU A 372 12.56 -0.30 19.24
CA GLU A 372 11.15 -0.65 19.28
C GLU A 372 10.56 -0.96 17.88
N ARG A 373 11.20 -0.47 16.83
CA ARG A 373 10.78 -0.71 15.44
C ARG A 373 11.20 -2.08 14.90
N THR A 374 12.16 -2.74 15.57
CA THR A 374 12.64 -4.06 15.15
C THR A 374 11.60 -5.13 15.45
N PRO A 375 11.18 -5.94 14.44
CA PRO A 375 10.17 -6.97 14.63
C PRO A 375 10.69 -8.15 15.46
N ILE A 376 10.35 -8.17 16.75
CA ILE A 376 10.72 -9.20 17.72
C ILE A 376 9.45 -9.80 18.32
N ILE A 377 9.40 -11.14 18.42
CA ILE A 377 8.29 -11.87 19.04
C ILE A 377 8.18 -11.45 20.52
N LYS A 378 6.97 -11.11 20.94
CA LYS A 378 6.62 -10.76 22.32
C LYS A 378 5.68 -11.81 22.87
N LEU A 379 6.22 -12.85 23.46
CA LEU A 379 5.42 -13.86 24.17
C LEU A 379 4.86 -13.22 25.45
N SER A 380 3.52 -13.32 25.61
CA SER A 380 2.79 -12.85 26.80
C SER A 380 2.87 -13.88 27.93
#